data_cc9e9609aae965762e04250729a2aa8a
#
_entry.id   cc9e9609aae965762e04250729a2aa8a
#
_cell.length_a   1.000
_cell.length_b   1.000
_cell.length_c   1.000
_cell.angle_alpha   90.00
_cell.angle_beta   90.00
_cell.angle_gamma   90.00
#
_symmetry.space_group_name_H-M   'P 1'
#
loop_
_entity.id
_entity.type
_entity.pdbx_description
1 polymer ?
#
loop_
_entity_poly.entity_id
_entity_poly.type
_entity_poly.pdbx_seq_one_letter_code
_entity_poly.pdbx_strand_id
1 'polypeptide(L)'
;MDLELMLISLPKLLYAAITTIELLVFSLFIGLMIGTALAILRLSKNKLLFYFSYGFSNIFRGTPLLVQMFIIYYGLGQIEYLRSTFLWIIFKEAYWCAILALSLNTAAYTSEILRSAFETIKIGFLEAGKSLGMSNKIIFYKIQFPIAIRQSLAAYGNEMILLMKGTALASTVTLMDLTGVAKTIISTTFKPIEIF
;
A
#
# COMPACT_ATOMS: atom_id res chain seq x y z
N MET A 1 5.72 19.62 -31.10
CA MET A 1 4.66 19.06 -30.22
C MET A 1 3.43 18.82 -31.06
N ASP A 2 2.93 17.61 -31.06
CA ASP A 2 1.75 17.21 -31.81
C ASP A 2 0.49 17.38 -30.94
N LEU A 3 -0.12 18.58 -31.03
CA LEU A 3 -1.30 18.94 -30.25
C LEU A 3 -2.52 18.06 -30.59
N GLU A 4 -2.63 17.62 -31.84
CA GLU A 4 -3.72 16.75 -32.29
C GLU A 4 -3.64 15.40 -31.58
N LEU A 5 -2.44 14.78 -31.54
CA LEU A 5 -2.21 13.52 -30.80
C LEU A 5 -2.54 13.67 -29.31
N MET A 6 -2.12 14.78 -28.67
CA MET A 6 -2.42 15.05 -27.26
C MET A 6 -3.93 15.11 -27.01
N LEU A 7 -4.69 15.84 -27.84
CA LEU A 7 -6.13 15.96 -27.69
C LEU A 7 -6.87 14.63 -27.92
N ILE A 8 -6.44 13.82 -28.89
CA ILE A 8 -7.03 12.50 -29.17
C ILE A 8 -6.72 11.50 -28.06
N SER A 9 -5.54 11.61 -27.45
CA SER A 9 -5.08 10.68 -26.38
C SER A 9 -5.68 11.03 -25.02
N LEU A 10 -5.98 12.29 -24.75
CA LEU A 10 -6.45 12.78 -23.45
C LEU A 10 -7.67 12.03 -22.90
N PRO A 11 -8.76 11.78 -23.65
CA PRO A 11 -9.90 11.03 -23.12
C PRO A 11 -9.55 9.60 -22.70
N LYS A 12 -8.65 8.93 -23.44
CA LYS A 12 -8.19 7.57 -23.12
C LYS A 12 -7.37 7.55 -21.84
N LEU A 13 -6.48 8.52 -21.67
CA LEU A 13 -5.67 8.68 -20.47
C LEU A 13 -6.52 9.02 -19.25
N LEU A 14 -7.51 9.90 -19.39
CA LEU A 14 -8.44 10.23 -18.30
C LEU A 14 -9.26 9.01 -17.86
N TYR A 15 -9.72 8.19 -18.81
CA TYR A 15 -10.41 6.95 -18.47
C TYR A 15 -9.49 5.96 -17.74
N ALA A 16 -8.26 5.81 -18.21
CA ALA A 16 -7.26 4.95 -17.56
C ALA A 16 -6.84 5.45 -16.17
N ALA A 17 -6.90 6.76 -15.92
CA ALA A 17 -6.65 7.34 -14.61
C ALA A 17 -7.65 6.85 -13.54
N ILE A 18 -8.87 6.50 -13.93
CA ILE A 18 -9.88 5.91 -13.02
C ILE A 18 -9.33 4.60 -12.43
N THR A 19 -8.80 3.71 -13.26
CA THR A 19 -8.18 2.44 -12.81
C THR A 19 -7.00 2.71 -11.85
N THR A 20 -6.17 3.71 -12.15
CA THR A 20 -5.06 4.10 -11.27
C THR A 20 -5.56 4.57 -9.89
N ILE A 21 -6.63 5.38 -9.88
CA ILE A 21 -7.26 5.88 -8.63
C ILE A 21 -7.89 4.73 -7.85
N GLU A 22 -8.58 3.81 -8.52
CA GLU A 22 -9.17 2.63 -7.89
C GLU A 22 -8.08 1.76 -7.23
N LEU A 23 -6.99 1.46 -7.95
CA LEU A 23 -5.85 0.73 -7.38
C LEU A 23 -5.31 1.42 -6.14
N LEU A 24 -5.12 2.74 -6.21
CA LEU A 24 -4.63 3.53 -5.08
C LEU A 24 -5.58 3.46 -3.88
N VAL A 25 -6.86 3.76 -4.08
CA VAL A 25 -7.85 3.85 -2.99
C VAL A 25 -8.05 2.50 -2.32
N PHE A 26 -8.28 1.43 -3.09
CA PHE A 26 -8.48 0.10 -2.53
C PHE A 26 -7.22 -0.41 -1.82
N SER A 27 -6.04 -0.20 -2.40
CA SER A 27 -4.79 -0.64 -1.78
C SER A 27 -4.47 0.15 -0.51
N LEU A 28 -4.71 1.45 -0.47
CA LEU A 28 -4.57 2.26 0.75
C LEU A 28 -5.52 1.80 1.85
N PHE A 29 -6.79 1.57 1.51
CA PHE A 29 -7.79 1.15 2.49
C PHE A 29 -7.45 -0.22 3.10
N ILE A 30 -7.20 -1.21 2.26
CA ILE A 30 -6.85 -2.58 2.70
C ILE A 30 -5.50 -2.54 3.44
N GLY A 31 -4.51 -1.82 2.89
CA GLY A 31 -3.19 -1.67 3.49
C GLY A 31 -3.22 -0.98 4.85
N LEU A 32 -4.07 0.03 5.03
CA LEU A 32 -4.28 0.69 6.33
C LEU A 32 -4.89 -0.26 7.36
N MET A 33 -5.88 -1.06 6.98
CA MET A 33 -6.50 -2.05 7.86
C MET A 33 -5.48 -3.11 8.31
N ILE A 34 -4.80 -3.74 7.36
CA ILE A 34 -3.79 -4.76 7.64
C ILE A 34 -2.61 -4.15 8.41
N GLY A 35 -2.11 -3.00 7.98
CA GLY A 35 -0.99 -2.30 8.61
C GLY A 35 -1.27 -1.90 10.06
N THR A 36 -2.50 -1.44 10.35
CA THR A 36 -2.93 -1.14 11.73
C THR A 36 -2.98 -2.42 12.57
N ALA A 37 -3.54 -3.51 12.04
CA ALA A 37 -3.53 -4.80 12.73
C ALA A 37 -2.11 -5.27 13.03
N LEU A 38 -1.19 -5.19 12.05
CA LEU A 38 0.22 -5.53 12.23
C LEU A 38 0.91 -4.63 13.26
N ALA A 39 0.61 -3.32 13.28
CA ALA A 39 1.15 -2.40 14.29
C ALA A 39 0.70 -2.79 15.71
N ILE A 40 -0.56 -3.18 15.89
CA ILE A 40 -1.07 -3.66 17.17
C ILE A 40 -0.35 -4.95 17.58
N LEU A 41 -0.13 -5.89 16.67
CA LEU A 41 0.64 -7.12 16.94
C LEU A 41 2.08 -6.81 17.36
N ARG A 42 2.70 -5.77 16.80
CA ARG A 42 4.06 -5.29 17.16
C ARG A 42 4.15 -4.75 18.58
N LEU A 43 3.06 -4.19 19.10
CA LEU A 43 2.99 -3.68 20.48
C LEU A 43 2.62 -4.77 21.49
N SER A 44 2.32 -5.99 21.02
CA SER A 44 1.95 -7.12 21.87
C SER A 44 3.16 -7.65 22.69
N LYS A 45 2.89 -8.06 23.94
CA LYS A 45 3.87 -8.79 24.78
C LYS A 45 4.11 -10.23 24.30
N ASN A 46 3.25 -10.77 23.45
CA ASN A 46 3.40 -12.11 22.91
C ASN A 46 4.49 -12.11 21.81
N LYS A 47 5.59 -12.80 22.08
CA LYS A 47 6.74 -12.88 21.18
C LYS A 47 6.38 -13.44 19.80
N LEU A 48 5.48 -14.42 19.73
CA LEU A 48 5.04 -15.00 18.44
C LEU A 48 4.38 -13.96 17.54
N LEU A 49 3.44 -13.20 18.09
CA LEU A 49 2.73 -12.13 17.37
C LEU A 49 3.67 -11.00 16.96
N PHE A 50 4.59 -10.64 17.86
CA PHE A 50 5.63 -9.66 17.57
C PHE A 50 6.51 -10.08 16.39
N TYR A 51 7.08 -11.30 16.44
CA TYR A 51 7.99 -11.78 15.38
C TYR A 51 7.28 -12.02 14.05
N PHE A 52 6.01 -12.45 14.08
CA PHE A 52 5.19 -12.55 12.87
C PHE A 52 5.07 -11.19 12.17
N SER A 53 4.62 -10.17 12.89
CA SER A 53 4.47 -8.82 12.34
C SER A 53 5.82 -8.21 11.93
N TYR A 54 6.88 -8.48 12.71
CA TYR A 54 8.24 -8.03 12.39
C TYR A 54 8.74 -8.65 11.08
N GLY A 55 8.61 -9.96 10.94
CA GLY A 55 9.02 -10.68 9.74
C GLY A 55 8.26 -10.23 8.50
N PHE A 56 6.93 -10.10 8.63
CA PHE A 56 6.09 -9.56 7.56
C PHE A 56 6.58 -8.18 7.08
N SER A 57 6.72 -7.25 8.01
CA SER A 57 7.14 -5.88 7.66
C SER A 57 8.54 -5.85 7.03
N ASN A 58 9.48 -6.65 7.53
CA ASN A 58 10.82 -6.70 6.96
C ASN A 58 10.86 -7.32 5.57
N ILE A 59 10.10 -8.38 5.32
CA ILE A 59 10.05 -9.04 4.00
C ILE A 59 9.47 -8.06 2.97
N PHE A 60 8.30 -7.50 3.24
CA PHE A 60 7.62 -6.64 2.26
C PHE A 60 8.32 -5.28 2.06
N ARG A 61 8.96 -4.72 3.08
CA ARG A 61 9.77 -3.49 2.93
C ARG A 61 11.16 -3.74 2.38
N GLY A 62 11.71 -4.93 2.59
CA GLY A 62 13.04 -5.31 2.13
C GLY A 62 13.08 -5.88 0.71
N THR A 63 11.95 -6.12 0.08
CA THR A 63 11.87 -6.63 -1.30
C THR A 63 11.24 -5.61 -2.24
N PRO A 64 11.69 -5.52 -3.52
CA PRO A 64 11.11 -4.60 -4.49
C PRO A 64 9.63 -4.90 -4.76
N LEU A 65 8.79 -3.86 -4.79
CA LEU A 65 7.35 -3.99 -5.08
C LEU A 65 7.08 -4.70 -6.41
N LEU A 66 7.89 -4.43 -7.44
CA LEU A 66 7.78 -5.11 -8.74
C LEU A 66 7.93 -6.63 -8.61
N VAL A 67 8.90 -7.08 -7.81
CA VAL A 67 9.12 -8.51 -7.57
C VAL A 67 7.93 -9.13 -6.83
N GLN A 68 7.40 -8.44 -5.81
CA GLN A 68 6.20 -8.87 -5.08
C GLN A 68 5.01 -9.03 -6.04
N MET A 69 4.81 -8.06 -6.93
CA MET A 69 3.74 -8.09 -7.93
C MET A 69 3.88 -9.26 -8.89
N PHE A 70 5.11 -9.55 -9.36
CA PHE A 70 5.38 -10.70 -10.23
C PHE A 70 5.17 -12.04 -9.51
N ILE A 71 5.61 -12.16 -8.26
CA ILE A 71 5.39 -13.39 -7.47
C ILE A 71 3.88 -13.62 -7.27
N ILE A 72 3.12 -12.58 -6.99
CA ILE A 72 1.67 -12.71 -6.78
C ILE A 72 0.98 -13.04 -8.10
N TYR A 73 1.23 -12.30 -9.18
CA TYR A 73 0.52 -12.49 -10.43
C TYR A 73 0.93 -13.80 -11.15
N TYR A 74 2.22 -14.03 -11.36
CA TYR A 74 2.69 -15.22 -12.06
C TYR A 74 2.83 -16.43 -11.13
N GLY A 75 3.22 -16.23 -9.87
CA GLY A 75 3.47 -17.32 -8.93
C GLY A 75 2.17 -17.98 -8.45
N LEU A 76 1.13 -17.22 -8.10
CA LEU A 76 -0.17 -17.79 -7.71
C LEU A 76 -0.79 -18.59 -8.87
N GLY A 77 -0.58 -18.15 -10.11
CA GLY A 77 -1.04 -18.87 -11.29
C GLY A 77 -0.39 -20.24 -11.51
N GLN A 78 0.74 -20.56 -10.88
CA GLN A 78 1.40 -21.86 -11.00
C GLN A 78 0.94 -22.88 -9.94
N ILE A 79 0.18 -22.47 -8.94
CA ILE A 79 -0.32 -23.34 -7.87
C ILE A 79 -1.59 -24.03 -8.35
N GLU A 80 -1.49 -25.30 -8.74
CA GLU A 80 -2.63 -26.10 -9.25
C GLU A 80 -3.78 -26.16 -8.26
N TYR A 81 -3.49 -26.34 -6.96
CA TYR A 81 -4.51 -26.35 -5.91
C TYR A 81 -5.30 -25.04 -5.87
N LEU A 82 -4.65 -23.88 -6.03
CA LEU A 82 -5.32 -22.58 -6.04
C LEU A 82 -6.24 -22.45 -7.25
N ARG A 83 -5.84 -22.97 -8.42
CA ARG A 83 -6.65 -22.96 -9.64
C ARG A 83 -7.94 -23.77 -9.53
N SER A 84 -7.96 -24.79 -8.68
CA SER A 84 -9.15 -25.60 -8.43
C SER A 84 -10.11 -25.02 -7.39
N THR A 85 -9.71 -23.93 -6.70
CA THR A 85 -10.55 -23.28 -5.69
C THR A 85 -11.35 -22.11 -6.28
N PHE A 86 -12.42 -21.69 -5.57
CA PHE A 86 -13.18 -20.50 -5.94
C PHE A 86 -12.34 -19.21 -5.90
N LEU A 87 -11.25 -19.19 -5.16
CA LEU A 87 -10.32 -18.04 -5.08
C LEU A 87 -9.68 -17.73 -6.43
N TRP A 88 -9.60 -18.72 -7.32
CA TRP A 88 -9.05 -18.52 -8.66
C TRP A 88 -9.85 -17.51 -9.48
N ILE A 89 -11.16 -17.37 -9.23
CA ILE A 89 -12.02 -16.37 -9.90
C ILE A 89 -11.43 -14.96 -9.69
N ILE A 90 -10.85 -14.71 -8.51
CA ILE A 90 -10.24 -13.43 -8.14
C ILE A 90 -8.80 -13.35 -8.66
N PHE A 91 -7.97 -14.34 -8.34
CA PHE A 91 -6.53 -14.28 -8.62
C PHE A 91 -6.12 -14.56 -10.08
N LYS A 92 -7.04 -14.98 -10.95
CA LYS A 92 -6.80 -14.99 -12.39
C LYS A 92 -6.75 -13.59 -13.01
N GLU A 93 -7.33 -12.58 -12.36
CA GLU A 93 -7.39 -11.21 -12.85
C GLU A 93 -6.21 -10.39 -12.33
N ALA A 94 -5.46 -9.77 -13.24
CA ALA A 94 -4.31 -8.92 -12.90
C ALA A 94 -4.67 -7.79 -11.93
N TYR A 95 -5.91 -7.27 -12.01
CA TYR A 95 -6.43 -6.21 -11.16
C TYR A 95 -6.36 -6.58 -9.67
N TRP A 96 -6.89 -7.75 -9.29
CA TRP A 96 -6.90 -8.19 -7.89
C TRP A 96 -5.52 -8.59 -7.39
N CYS A 97 -4.67 -9.14 -8.28
CA CYS A 97 -3.28 -9.41 -7.94
C CYS A 97 -2.49 -8.12 -7.67
N ALA A 98 -2.73 -7.07 -8.47
CA ALA A 98 -2.11 -5.77 -8.26
C ALA A 98 -2.59 -5.13 -6.93
N ILE A 99 -3.91 -5.13 -6.65
CA ILE A 99 -4.44 -4.65 -5.36
C ILE A 99 -3.81 -5.41 -4.20
N LEU A 100 -3.70 -6.73 -4.28
CA LEU A 100 -3.10 -7.54 -3.21
C LEU A 100 -1.63 -7.16 -2.98
N ALA A 101 -0.82 -7.09 -4.06
CA ALA A 101 0.59 -6.72 -3.96
C ALA A 101 0.79 -5.34 -3.34
N LEU A 102 0.07 -4.34 -3.86
CA LEU A 102 0.10 -2.96 -3.36
C LEU A 102 -0.37 -2.86 -1.91
N SER A 103 -1.45 -3.58 -1.54
CA SER A 103 -1.99 -3.58 -0.18
C SER A 103 -1.03 -4.21 0.83
N LEU A 104 -0.40 -5.34 0.50
CA LEU A 104 0.56 -6.00 1.39
C LEU A 104 1.82 -5.15 1.58
N ASN A 105 2.28 -4.52 0.50
CA ASN A 105 3.41 -3.62 0.55
C ASN A 105 3.13 -2.41 1.44
N THR A 106 2.06 -1.65 1.17
CA THR A 106 1.72 -0.47 1.99
C THR A 106 1.32 -0.84 3.42
N ALA A 107 0.76 -2.03 3.68
CA ALA A 107 0.50 -2.52 5.03
C ALA A 107 1.80 -2.65 5.85
N ALA A 108 2.88 -3.13 5.22
CA ALA A 108 4.17 -3.25 5.88
C ALA A 108 4.75 -1.87 6.26
N TYR A 109 4.67 -0.88 5.36
CA TYR A 109 5.09 0.50 5.65
C TYR A 109 4.20 1.15 6.69
N THR A 110 2.88 1.04 6.57
CA THR A 110 1.91 1.57 7.54
C THR A 110 2.13 1.02 8.94
N SER A 111 2.40 -0.28 9.06
CA SER A 111 2.66 -0.90 10.35
C SER A 111 3.89 -0.31 11.05
N GLU A 112 4.92 -0.02 10.29
CA GLU A 112 6.16 0.58 10.81
C GLU A 112 5.99 2.07 11.14
N ILE A 113 5.27 2.81 10.30
CA ILE A 113 4.94 4.23 10.55
C ILE A 113 4.17 4.36 11.87
N LEU A 114 3.13 3.54 12.07
CA LEU A 114 2.33 3.56 13.29
C LEU A 114 3.17 3.14 14.50
N ARG A 115 3.93 2.04 14.40
CA ARG A 115 4.83 1.59 15.48
C ARG A 115 5.79 2.70 15.91
N SER A 116 6.49 3.28 14.95
CA SER A 116 7.45 4.37 15.21
C SER A 116 6.78 5.58 15.87
N ALA A 117 5.57 5.94 15.43
CA ALA A 117 4.83 7.04 16.02
C ALA A 117 4.48 6.80 17.50
N PHE A 118 4.14 5.56 17.88
CA PHE A 118 3.93 5.22 19.29
C PHE A 118 5.22 5.21 20.10
N GLU A 119 6.33 4.76 19.56
CA GLU A 119 7.63 4.69 20.27
C GLU A 119 8.27 6.08 20.49
N THR A 120 7.98 7.04 19.64
CA THR A 120 8.51 8.41 19.78
C THR A 120 7.78 9.25 20.85
N ILE A 121 6.70 8.75 21.45
CA ILE A 121 5.98 9.45 22.52
C ILE A 121 6.88 9.51 23.77
N LYS A 122 7.15 10.72 24.23
CA LYS A 122 7.97 10.93 25.43
C LYS A 122 7.35 10.28 26.66
N ILE A 123 8.14 9.50 27.39
CA ILE A 123 7.68 8.75 28.58
C ILE A 123 7.07 9.65 29.65
N GLY A 124 7.50 10.91 29.77
CA GLY A 124 6.96 11.90 30.70
C GLY A 124 5.46 12.16 30.54
N PHE A 125 4.91 12.05 29.31
CA PHE A 125 3.45 12.16 29.13
C PHE A 125 2.69 11.00 29.78
N LEU A 126 3.29 9.80 29.74
CA LEU A 126 2.71 8.61 30.34
C LEU A 126 2.78 8.67 31.88
N GLU A 127 3.92 9.12 32.40
CA GLU A 127 4.15 9.29 33.82
C GLU A 127 3.24 10.36 34.42
N ALA A 128 3.10 11.52 33.75
CA ALA A 128 2.16 12.56 34.15
C ALA A 128 0.71 12.05 34.19
N GLY A 129 0.29 11.28 33.17
CA GLY A 129 -1.03 10.65 33.18
C GLY A 129 -1.23 9.71 34.37
N LYS A 130 -0.22 8.90 34.70
CA LYS A 130 -0.27 8.01 35.89
C LYS A 130 -0.34 8.79 37.19
N SER A 131 0.44 9.86 37.32
CA SER A 131 0.44 10.73 38.51
C SER A 131 -0.92 11.39 38.76
N LEU A 132 -1.69 11.63 37.68
CA LEU A 132 -3.07 12.12 37.75
C LEU A 132 -4.11 11.00 38.00
N GLY A 133 -3.67 9.77 38.28
CA GLY A 133 -4.55 8.63 38.55
C GLY A 133 -5.21 8.03 37.30
N MET A 134 -4.77 8.37 36.09
CA MET A 134 -5.34 7.83 34.85
C MET A 134 -5.00 6.36 34.68
N SER A 135 -6.00 5.54 34.34
CA SER A 135 -5.77 4.14 33.97
C SER A 135 -5.00 4.03 32.64
N ASN A 136 -4.32 2.89 32.42
CA ASN A 136 -3.57 2.66 31.16
C ASN A 136 -4.45 2.80 29.90
N LYS A 137 -5.73 2.42 29.96
CA LYS A 137 -6.68 2.60 28.86
C LYS A 137 -6.94 4.08 28.58
N ILE A 138 -7.13 4.88 29.62
CA ILE A 138 -7.38 6.33 29.50
C ILE A 138 -6.12 7.01 28.92
N ILE A 139 -4.94 6.65 29.42
CA ILE A 139 -3.65 7.15 28.90
C ILE A 139 -3.51 6.80 27.41
N PHE A 140 -3.82 5.57 27.01
CA PHE A 140 -3.78 5.17 25.63
C PHE A 140 -4.70 6.04 24.76
N TYR A 141 -5.99 6.11 25.08
CA TYR A 141 -6.95 6.83 24.23
C TYR A 141 -6.84 8.35 24.27
N LYS A 142 -6.48 8.93 25.44
CA LYS A 142 -6.44 10.38 25.63
C LYS A 142 -5.07 11.00 25.34
N ILE A 143 -3.98 10.24 25.45
CA ILE A 143 -2.60 10.75 25.32
C ILE A 143 -1.91 10.08 24.15
N GLN A 144 -1.70 8.75 24.20
CA GLN A 144 -0.86 8.07 23.22
C GLN A 144 -1.47 8.10 21.82
N PHE A 145 -2.72 7.67 21.66
CA PHE A 145 -3.37 7.56 20.36
C PHE A 145 -3.45 8.88 19.60
N PRO A 146 -3.93 10.01 20.20
CA PRO A 146 -3.95 11.29 19.49
C PRO A 146 -2.57 11.80 19.09
N ILE A 147 -1.56 11.61 19.94
CA ILE A 147 -0.19 12.01 19.65
C ILE A 147 0.37 11.15 18.50
N ALA A 148 0.23 9.82 18.59
CA ALA A 148 0.71 8.90 17.57
C ALA A 148 0.08 9.18 16.19
N ILE A 149 -1.23 9.40 16.12
CA ILE A 149 -1.91 9.75 14.86
C ILE A 149 -1.33 11.03 14.26
N ARG A 150 -1.19 12.09 15.06
CA ARG A 150 -0.62 13.36 14.55
C ARG A 150 0.81 13.20 14.02
N GLN A 151 1.63 12.41 14.72
CA GLN A 151 3.01 12.14 14.30
C GLN A 151 3.09 11.26 13.04
N SER A 152 2.16 10.33 12.87
CA SER A 152 2.14 9.44 11.71
C SER A 152 1.63 10.11 10.43
N LEU A 153 0.85 11.19 10.50
CA LEU A 153 0.20 11.81 9.35
C LEU A 153 1.16 12.18 8.23
N ALA A 154 2.28 12.83 8.56
CA ALA A 154 3.26 13.27 7.55
C ALA A 154 3.93 12.07 6.87
N ALA A 155 4.35 11.06 7.63
CA ALA A 155 4.95 9.84 7.10
C ALA A 155 3.95 9.02 6.27
N TYR A 156 2.71 8.93 6.72
CA TYR A 156 1.64 8.24 6.00
C TYR A 156 1.27 8.98 4.71
N GLY A 157 1.22 10.32 4.72
CA GLY A 157 1.03 11.12 3.51
C GLY A 157 2.12 10.87 2.46
N ASN A 158 3.39 10.76 2.90
CA ASN A 158 4.48 10.38 2.00
C ASN A 158 4.33 8.96 1.46
N GLU A 159 3.88 8.00 2.27
CA GLU A 159 3.58 6.63 1.84
C GLU A 159 2.48 6.60 0.77
N MET A 160 1.43 7.41 0.91
CA MET A 160 0.37 7.54 -0.11
C MET A 160 0.94 8.00 -1.46
N ILE A 161 1.87 8.96 -1.46
CA ILE A 161 2.52 9.44 -2.68
C ILE A 161 3.41 8.34 -3.30
N LEU A 162 4.14 7.60 -2.47
CA LEU A 162 4.98 6.49 -2.94
C LEU A 162 4.12 5.36 -3.53
N LEU A 163 3.02 5.02 -2.88
CA LEU A 163 2.07 4.02 -3.39
C LEU A 163 1.45 4.47 -4.71
N MET A 164 1.06 5.74 -4.83
CA MET A 164 0.55 6.31 -6.09
C MET A 164 1.55 6.13 -7.24
N LYS A 165 2.83 6.39 -7.00
CA LYS A 165 3.88 6.12 -7.99
C LYS A 165 4.04 4.62 -8.25
N GLY A 166 3.85 3.80 -7.22
CA GLY A 166 3.93 2.34 -7.27
C GLY A 166 2.82 1.72 -8.13
N THR A 167 1.64 2.34 -8.25
CA THR A 167 0.57 1.82 -9.11
C THR A 167 0.98 1.70 -10.57
N ALA A 168 1.91 2.55 -11.05
CA ALA A 168 2.45 2.47 -12.41
C ALA A 168 3.10 1.10 -12.74
N LEU A 169 3.55 0.37 -11.71
CA LEU A 169 4.10 -0.99 -11.88
C LEU A 169 3.02 -2.01 -12.29
N ALA A 170 1.73 -1.73 -12.05
CA ALA A 170 0.63 -2.60 -12.47
C ALA A 170 0.57 -2.76 -14.00
N SER A 171 1.06 -1.78 -14.75
CA SER A 171 1.21 -1.89 -16.21
C SER A 171 2.11 -3.05 -16.65
N THR A 172 2.98 -3.56 -15.76
CA THR A 172 3.89 -4.67 -16.07
C THR A 172 3.22 -6.04 -15.97
N VAL A 173 2.05 -6.12 -15.34
CA VAL A 173 1.23 -7.34 -15.21
C VAL A 173 -0.05 -7.23 -16.05
N THR A 174 0.08 -6.70 -17.25
CA THR A 174 -1.00 -6.57 -18.26
C THR A 174 -2.15 -5.62 -17.91
N LEU A 175 -2.04 -4.85 -16.84
CA LEU A 175 -3.09 -3.92 -16.45
C LEU A 175 -3.02 -2.63 -17.28
N MET A 176 -4.17 -2.17 -17.77
CA MET A 176 -4.30 -0.92 -18.53
C MET A 176 -4.67 0.24 -17.60
N ASP A 177 -3.77 0.52 -16.65
CA ASP A 177 -3.77 1.74 -15.85
C ASP A 177 -3.27 2.94 -16.68
N LEU A 178 -3.18 4.13 -16.08
CA LEU A 178 -2.69 5.33 -16.76
C LEU A 178 -1.36 5.09 -17.49
N THR A 179 -0.40 4.43 -16.84
CA THR A 179 0.91 4.12 -17.40
C THR A 179 0.84 3.06 -18.51
N GLY A 180 -0.01 2.05 -18.36
CA GLY A 180 -0.23 0.99 -19.35
C GLY A 180 -0.80 1.54 -20.65
N VAL A 181 -1.84 2.39 -20.55
CA VAL A 181 -2.45 3.06 -21.72
C VAL A 181 -1.45 4.02 -22.37
N ALA A 182 -0.72 4.83 -21.59
CA ALA A 182 0.31 5.71 -22.11
C ALA A 182 1.38 4.94 -22.90
N LYS A 183 1.91 3.85 -22.35
CA LYS A 183 2.87 2.97 -23.05
C LYS A 183 2.31 2.40 -24.35
N THR A 184 1.04 1.99 -24.36
CA THR A 184 0.38 1.48 -25.56
C THR A 184 0.28 2.56 -26.66
N ILE A 185 -0.07 3.78 -26.31
CA ILE A 185 -0.13 4.89 -27.27
C ILE A 185 1.29 5.19 -27.80
N ILE A 186 2.28 5.23 -26.92
CA ILE A 186 3.68 5.48 -27.31
C ILE A 186 4.20 4.40 -28.26
N SER A 187 3.87 3.13 -28.00
CA SER A 187 4.33 2.02 -28.85
C SER A 187 3.79 2.08 -30.31
N THR A 188 2.66 2.75 -30.51
CA THR A 188 2.04 2.93 -31.83
C THR A 188 2.41 4.25 -32.50
N THR A 189 2.67 5.29 -31.71
CA THR A 189 2.92 6.65 -32.23
C THR A 189 4.39 7.06 -32.24
N PHE A 190 5.23 6.38 -31.43
CA PHE A 190 6.65 6.71 -31.22
C PHE A 190 6.91 8.12 -30.71
N LYS A 191 5.92 8.74 -30.02
CA LYS A 191 5.96 10.12 -29.49
C LYS A 191 5.81 10.15 -27.97
N PRO A 192 6.85 9.78 -27.20
CA PRO A 192 6.74 9.69 -25.72
C PRO A 192 6.56 11.05 -25.03
N ILE A 193 7.15 12.13 -25.57
CA ILE A 193 7.11 13.46 -24.94
C ILE A 193 5.69 14.06 -24.97
N GLU A 194 4.92 13.76 -25.99
CA GLU A 194 3.54 14.23 -26.15
C GLU A 194 2.54 13.49 -25.24
N ILE A 195 2.91 12.30 -24.75
CA ILE A 195 2.00 11.44 -23.99
C ILE A 195 2.31 11.48 -22.48
N PHE A 196 3.57 11.66 -22.09
CA PHE A 196 4.01 11.85 -20.70
C PHE A 196 4.22 13.33 -20.37
#